data_8029f5e01c77662ccde09f61b6560e31
#
_entry.id   8029f5e01c77662ccde09f61b6560e31
#
_cell.length_a   1.000
_cell.length_b   1.000
_cell.length_c   1.000
_cell.angle_alpha   90.00
_cell.angle_beta   90.00
_cell.angle_gamma   90.00
#
_symmetry.space_group_name_H-M   'P 1'
#
loop_
_entity.id
_entity.type
_entity.pdbx_description
1 polymer ?
#
loop_
_entity_poly.entity_id
_entity_poly.type
_entity_poly.pdbx_seq_one_letter_code
_entity_poly.pdbx_strand_id
1 'polypeptide(L)' 'MIFYYDEVECIESRRRKIIVHTEKRDYEFYGSLSQIEEDIKGSMFVRVHNSYLVNLEKLREVERESVPLRSGLKVP' A
#
# COMPACT_ATOMS: atom_id res chain seq x y z
N MET A 1 -11.98 10.68 -3.94
CA MET A 1 -11.73 9.34 -4.49
C MET A 1 -11.96 8.31 -3.39
N ILE A 2 -12.71 7.26 -3.67
CA ILE A 2 -13.07 6.25 -2.68
C ILE A 2 -12.50 4.92 -3.09
N PHE A 3 -11.84 4.24 -2.14
CA PHE A 3 -11.32 2.89 -2.35
C PHE A 3 -11.90 1.95 -1.31
N TYR A 4 -12.16 0.72 -1.72
CA TYR A 4 -12.42 -0.36 -0.78
C TYR A 4 -11.09 -0.98 -0.37
N TYR A 5 -10.90 -1.22 0.91
CA TYR A 5 -9.63 -1.74 1.43
C TYR A 5 -9.22 -3.05 0.76
N ASP A 6 -10.18 -3.90 0.42
CA ASP A 6 -9.90 -5.18 -0.22
C ASP A 6 -9.41 -5.06 -1.67
N GLU A 7 -9.51 -3.87 -2.27
CA GLU A 7 -8.99 -3.64 -3.62
C GLU A 7 -7.56 -3.12 -3.61
N VAL A 8 -7.10 -2.59 -2.49
CA VAL A 8 -5.81 -1.92 -2.40
C VAL A 8 -4.73 -2.90 -1.96
N GLU A 9 -3.67 -3.04 -2.76
CA GLU A 9 -2.55 -3.91 -2.43
C GLU A 9 -1.52 -3.21 -1.57
N CYS A 10 -1.13 -2.00 -1.94
CA CYS A 10 -0.25 -1.18 -1.13
C CYS A 10 -0.42 0.28 -1.47
N ILE A 11 0.10 1.12 -0.60
CA ILE A 11 0.08 2.58 -0.76
C ILE A 11 1.53 3.05 -0.66
N GLU A 12 1.96 3.78 -1.67
CA GLU A 12 3.32 4.25 -1.78
C GLU A 12 3.38 5.76 -1.69
N SER A 13 4.41 6.28 -1.02
CA SER A 13 4.74 7.70 -1.05
C SER A 13 5.95 7.89 -1.95
N ARG A 14 5.81 8.73 -2.96
CA ARG A 14 6.90 9.07 -3.85
C ARG A 14 6.95 10.58 -4.01
N ARG A 15 7.96 11.19 -3.37
CA ARG A 15 8.07 12.63 -3.26
C ARG A 15 6.85 13.16 -2.50
N ARG A 16 6.00 13.96 -3.09
CA ARG A 16 4.80 14.49 -2.42
C ARG A 16 3.52 13.81 -2.90
N LYS A 17 3.67 12.75 -3.68
CA LYS A 17 2.53 12.02 -4.22
C LYS A 17 2.29 10.74 -3.46
N ILE A 18 1.03 10.41 -3.31
CA ILE A 18 0.59 9.13 -2.82
C ILE A 18 0.15 8.32 -4.04
N ILE A 19 0.63 7.09 -4.12
CA ILE A 19 0.28 6.18 -5.20
C ILE A 19 -0.42 4.99 -4.57
N VAL A 20 -1.68 4.79 -4.91
CA VAL A 20 -2.47 3.67 -4.43
C VAL A 20 -2.44 2.59 -5.50
N HIS A 21 -1.83 1.47 -5.17
CA HIS A 21 -1.72 0.32 -6.08
C HIS A 21 -2.88 -0.63 -5.82
N THR A 22 -3.70 -0.83 -6.84
CA THR A 22 -4.80 -1.80 -6.79
C THR A 22 -4.53 -2.92 -7.78
N GLU A 23 -5.38 -3.94 -7.76
CA GLU A 23 -5.25 -5.07 -8.68
C GLU A 23 -5.43 -4.65 -10.14
N LYS A 24 -6.15 -3.56 -10.39
CA LYS A 24 -6.50 -3.12 -11.73
C LYS A 24 -5.63 -1.98 -12.22
N ARG A 25 -5.33 -1.00 -11.37
CA ARG A 25 -4.59 0.19 -11.77
C ARG A 25 -4.03 0.91 -10.56
N ASP A 26 -3.17 1.89 -10.83
CA ASP A 26 -2.65 2.79 -9.82
C ASP A 26 -3.40 4.10 -9.85
N TYR A 27 -3.54 4.71 -8.68
CA TYR A 27 -4.13 6.04 -8.54
C TYR A 27 -3.12 6.94 -7.86
N GLU A 28 -3.02 8.17 -8.29
CA GLU A 28 -2.08 9.14 -7.72
C GLU A 28 -2.81 10.38 -7.22
N PHE A 29 -2.36 10.90 -6.08
CA PHE A 29 -2.83 12.18 -5.57
C PHE A 29 -1.77 12.74 -4.62
N TYR A 30 -1.86 14.03 -4.33
CA TYR A 30 -0.95 14.66 -3.39
C TYR A 30 -1.39 14.37 -1.98
N GLY A 31 -0.44 14.05 -1.11
CA GLY A 31 -0.74 13.74 0.26
C GLY A 31 0.46 13.28 1.05
N SER A 32 0.21 12.84 2.27
CA SER A 32 1.21 12.36 3.20
C SER A 32 0.89 10.92 3.61
N LEU A 33 1.89 10.05 3.52
CA LEU A 33 1.72 8.65 3.93
C LEU A 33 1.44 8.55 5.43
N SER A 34 2.05 9.41 6.23
CA SER A 34 1.81 9.42 7.67
C SER A 34 0.36 9.78 8.00
N GLN A 35 -0.22 10.71 7.26
CA GLN A 35 -1.62 11.07 7.44
C GLN A 35 -2.54 9.91 7.05
N ILE A 36 -2.23 9.25 5.94
CA ILE A 36 -3.01 8.10 5.49
C ILE A 36 -2.91 6.96 6.50
N GLU A 37 -1.71 6.70 7.01
CA GLU A 37 -1.51 5.69 8.03
C GLU A 37 -2.40 5.94 9.25
N GLU A 38 -2.49 7.18 9.69
CA GLU A 38 -3.35 7.54 10.81
C GLU A 38 -4.83 7.35 10.46
N ASP A 39 -5.22 7.73 9.24
CA ASP A 39 -6.62 7.62 8.79
C ASP A 39 -7.10 6.17 8.70
N ILE A 40 -6.21 5.23 8.37
CA ILE A 40 -6.55 3.81 8.22
C ILE A 40 -6.09 2.96 9.40
N LYS A 41 -5.80 3.61 10.52
CA LYS A 41 -5.37 2.93 11.74
C LYS A 41 -6.42 1.91 12.18
N GLY A 42 -5.93 0.73 12.55
CA GLY A 42 -6.84 -0.37 12.90
C GLY A 42 -7.20 -1.28 11.74
N SER A 43 -6.79 -0.92 10.51
CA SER A 43 -6.97 -1.78 9.34
C SER A 43 -5.84 -2.80 9.26
N MET A 44 -5.85 -3.61 8.18
CA MET A 44 -4.81 -4.61 7.93
C MET A 44 -3.59 -4.05 7.20
N PHE A 45 -3.46 -2.74 7.08
CA PHE A 45 -2.30 -2.11 6.47
C PHE A 45 -1.18 -1.93 7.49
N VAL A 46 0.03 -2.27 7.07
CA VAL A 46 1.23 -2.17 7.92
C VAL A 46 2.31 -1.39 7.20
N ARG A 47 2.98 -0.51 7.93
CA ARG A 47 4.11 0.26 7.43
C ARG A 47 5.33 -0.66 7.39
N VAL A 48 5.74 -1.07 6.19
CA VAL A 48 6.88 -1.98 6.01
C VAL A 48 8.15 -1.27 5.54
N HIS A 49 8.01 0.01 5.17
CA HIS A 49 9.11 0.83 4.69
C HIS A 49 8.71 2.29 4.89
N ASN A 50 9.67 3.22 4.89
CA ASN A 50 9.37 4.65 5.03
C ASN A 50 8.37 5.16 3.99
N SER A 51 8.32 4.50 2.85
CA SER A 51 7.51 4.92 1.72
C SER A 51 6.36 3.97 1.37
N TYR A 52 6.11 2.94 2.18
CA TYR A 52 5.12 1.92 1.82
C TYR A 52 4.25 1.48 2.98
N LEU A 53 2.94 1.41 2.72
CA LEU A 53 1.96 0.72 3.56
C LEU A 53 1.45 -0.46 2.75
N VAL A 54 1.48 -1.66 3.32
CA VAL A 54 1.10 -2.89 2.63
C VAL A 54 -0.14 -3.49 3.26
N ASN A 55 -1.08 -3.92 2.43
CA ASN A 55 -2.28 -4.61 2.87
C ASN A 55 -1.97 -6.08 3.12
N LEU A 56 -1.97 -6.48 4.40
CA LEU A 56 -1.64 -7.85 4.78
C LEU A 56 -2.60 -8.88 4.20
N GLU A 57 -3.85 -8.51 3.95
CA GLU A 57 -4.83 -9.42 3.36
C GLU A 57 -4.52 -9.78 1.91
N LYS A 58 -3.67 -8.99 1.26
CA LYS A 58 -3.28 -9.21 -0.14
C LYS A 58 -1.95 -9.92 -0.28
N LEU A 59 -1.30 -10.27 0.83
CA LEU A 59 -0.02 -10.97 0.76
C LEU A 59 -0.22 -12.40 0.29
N ARG A 60 0.60 -12.81 -0.69
CA ARG A 60 0.65 -14.20 -1.12
C ARG A 60 1.56 -15.00 -0.23
N GLU A 61 2.74 -14.43 0.00
CA GLU A 61 3.77 -15.03 0.82
C GLU A 61 4.74 -13.94 1.23
N VAL A 62 5.52 -14.22 2.25
CA VAL A 62 6.54 -13.31 2.74
C VAL A 62 7.90 -13.90 2.41
N GLU A 63 8.72 -13.13 1.69
CA GLU A 63 10.11 -13.47 1.40
C GLU A 63 11.02 -12.63 2.29
N ARG A 64 12.28 -13.05 2.43
CA ARG A 64 13.21 -12.38 3.33
C ARG A 64 13.45 -10.91 3.00
N GLU A 65 13.48 -10.58 1.71
CA GLU A 65 13.87 -9.25 1.25
C GLU A 65 12.74 -8.46 0.66
N SER A 66 11.63 -9.10 0.33
CA SER A 66 10.50 -8.43 -0.28
C SER A 66 9.20 -9.11 0.11
N VAL A 67 8.10 -8.37 -0.10
CA VAL A 67 6.75 -8.85 0.16
C VAL A 67 6.04 -8.92 -1.18
N PRO A 68 5.81 -10.11 -1.75
CA PRO A 68 5.08 -10.22 -3.00
C PRO A 68 3.58 -10.07 -2.76
N LEU A 69 2.91 -9.40 -3.70
CA LEU A 69 1.48 -9.17 -3.67
C LEU A 69 0.81 -10.01 -4.75
N ARG A 70 -0.52 -10.11 -4.69
CA ARG A 70 -1.29 -10.94 -5.63
C ARG A 70 -1.09 -10.54 -7.08
N SER A 71 -0.89 -9.27 -7.35
CA SER A 71 -0.64 -8.77 -8.70
C SER A 71 0.79 -9.03 -9.18
N GLY A 72 1.66 -9.51 -8.31
CA GLY A 72 3.07 -9.66 -8.61
C GLY A 72 3.91 -8.44 -8.28
N LEU A 73 3.29 -7.37 -7.79
CA LEU A 73 4.01 -6.18 -7.33
C LEU A 73 4.85 -6.54 -6.11
N LYS A 74 6.11 -6.11 -6.09
CA LYS A 74 7.00 -6.34 -4.97
C LYS A 74 7.31 -5.05 -4.24
N VAL A 75 7.35 -5.14 -2.91
CA VAL A 75 7.66 -4.02 -2.02
C VAL A 75 8.95 -4.36 -1.28
N PRO A 76 9.88 -3.41 -1.18
CA PRO A 76 11.16 -3.64 -0.48
C PRO A 76 10.99 -4.02 0.98
#